data_d793a20ef4699e832c772121e1e41ea9
#
_entry.id   d793a20ef4699e832c772121e1e41ea9
#
_cell.length_a   1.000
_cell.length_b   1.000
_cell.length_c   1.000
_cell.angle_alpha   90.00
_cell.angle_beta   90.00
_cell.angle_gamma   90.00
#
_symmetry.space_group_name_H-M   'P 1'
#
loop_
_entity.id
_entity.type
_entity.pdbx_description
1 polymer ?
#
loop_
_entity_poly.entity_id
_entity_poly.type
_entity_poly.pdbx_seq_one_letter_code
_entity_poly.pdbx_strand_id
1 'polypeptide(L)'
;MTIGIWILGDRLTTKQLSLSNNQSNKQQIPVIFIESSEYVKQHPYHRQKLVLVWSAMRHFAAELEADNWKVTYKIAADFATPLQDWLATNNITELQITTPCDRPFHNLIQSLDLNCEIKFLADNHFLWSKEEFITWANSRKRLLMEDFYREGRKRFNILMDGKKPLGGKWNYDKDNRKPPKKNLSTPSPLTFEPDAITQEVIDWIKQEKFSDYGRIEPFNWAVTRQQAQQVLTYFVQECLPQFGTYQDAMVTGEYTMWHSLISPYLNLGLLEPREIIDAVETAYYQRELPLNSVEGFIRQVMGWREYMHGIYHFQDENYSQSNWFEHHQPLPEFFGDASKTDMNCLHQTLTQVEETAYGHHIQRLMVLGNFALIAGISPQEIENWFHSAFIDAYDWVMQTNVIGMGQFADGGVLASKPYAASANYINKMSDYCGNCHYNKSDRTGDRACPFNFFYWDFLHRHHERLKSLGRMNLVLSHLKRISENEFGEISSLARKWWKNQQIS
;
A
#
# COMPACT_ATOMS: atom_id res chain seq x y z
N MET A 1 -31.12 9.06 24.99
CA MET A 1 -30.28 9.01 23.80
C MET A 1 -29.92 7.54 23.58
N THR A 2 -30.33 6.96 22.46
CA THR A 2 -30.07 5.54 22.15
C THR A 2 -28.92 5.50 21.16
N ILE A 3 -27.81 4.88 21.57
CA ILE A 3 -26.59 4.78 20.76
C ILE A 3 -26.64 3.51 19.91
N GLY A 4 -26.23 3.62 18.65
CA GLY A 4 -25.89 2.51 17.77
C GLY A 4 -24.48 2.65 17.23
N ILE A 5 -23.82 1.57 16.86
CA ILE A 5 -22.44 1.56 16.34
C ILE A 5 -22.43 0.95 14.94
N TRP A 6 -21.84 1.66 13.97
CA TRP A 6 -21.55 1.10 12.66
C TRP A 6 -20.05 0.79 12.54
N ILE A 7 -19.71 -0.48 12.37
CA ILE A 7 -18.33 -0.96 12.20
C ILE A 7 -17.99 -1.00 10.70
N LEU A 8 -16.90 -0.34 10.36
CA LEU A 8 -16.38 -0.27 8.99
C LEU A 8 -15.39 -1.39 8.71
N GLY A 9 -15.25 -1.78 7.44
CA GLY A 9 -14.39 -2.89 7.02
C GLY A 9 -12.89 -2.68 7.21
N ASP A 10 -12.46 -1.46 7.52
CA ASP A 10 -11.05 -1.08 7.75
C ASP A 10 -10.72 -0.85 9.24
N ARG A 11 -11.64 -1.19 10.18
CA ARG A 11 -11.48 -0.98 11.64
C ARG A 11 -11.99 -2.16 12.44
N LEU A 12 -11.45 -3.36 12.13
CA LEU A 12 -11.87 -4.63 12.75
C LEU A 12 -11.07 -4.91 14.03
N THR A 13 -11.23 -4.05 15.03
CA THR A 13 -10.57 -4.15 16.33
C THR A 13 -11.52 -3.76 17.47
N THR A 14 -11.49 -4.51 18.57
CA THR A 14 -12.24 -4.19 19.79
C THR A 14 -11.70 -2.95 20.51
N LYS A 15 -10.51 -2.48 20.15
CA LYS A 15 -9.88 -1.28 20.73
C LYS A 15 -10.39 0.03 20.12
N GLN A 16 -11.13 -0.01 19.02
CA GLN A 16 -11.71 1.21 18.45
C GLN A 16 -12.64 1.89 19.48
N LEU A 17 -12.63 3.23 19.48
CA LEU A 17 -13.30 4.00 20.52
C LEU A 17 -14.82 3.77 20.59
N SER A 18 -15.47 3.46 19.48
CA SER A 18 -16.90 3.14 19.44
C SER A 18 -17.24 1.88 20.23
N LEU A 19 -16.38 0.88 20.28
CA LEU A 19 -16.57 -0.33 21.07
C LEU A 19 -16.01 -0.19 22.49
N SER A 20 -14.77 0.29 22.64
CA SER A 20 -14.09 0.36 23.94
C SER A 20 -14.79 1.28 24.95
N ASN A 21 -15.34 2.41 24.49
CA ASN A 21 -16.11 3.34 25.33
C ASN A 21 -17.45 2.74 25.80
N ASN A 22 -17.97 1.75 25.08
CA ASN A 22 -19.30 1.18 25.30
C ASN A 22 -19.27 -0.25 25.87
N GLN A 23 -18.07 -0.78 26.19
CA GLN A 23 -17.86 -2.15 26.64
C GLN A 23 -18.72 -2.54 27.86
N SER A 24 -18.95 -1.64 28.80
CA SER A 24 -19.79 -1.90 29.99
C SER A 24 -21.28 -2.06 29.67
N ASN A 25 -21.73 -1.57 28.52
CA ASN A 25 -23.13 -1.56 28.09
C ASN A 25 -23.35 -2.37 26.80
N LYS A 26 -22.42 -3.23 26.41
CA LYS A 26 -22.38 -3.93 25.13
C LYS A 26 -23.65 -4.71 24.77
N GLN A 27 -24.34 -5.29 25.75
CA GLN A 27 -25.59 -6.02 25.53
C GLN A 27 -26.78 -5.11 25.16
N GLN A 28 -26.69 -3.81 25.45
CA GLN A 28 -27.76 -2.84 25.20
C GLN A 28 -27.52 -2.02 23.94
N ILE A 29 -26.28 -1.95 23.48
CA ILE A 29 -25.89 -1.13 22.34
C ILE A 29 -25.82 -2.00 21.08
N PRO A 30 -26.73 -1.77 20.11
CA PRO A 30 -26.69 -2.51 18.86
C PRO A 30 -25.52 -2.07 17.98
N VAL A 31 -24.94 -3.05 17.28
CA VAL A 31 -23.84 -2.90 16.33
C VAL A 31 -24.29 -3.36 14.95
N ILE A 32 -23.93 -2.65 13.90
CA ILE A 32 -24.21 -3.06 12.52
C ILE A 32 -22.94 -3.15 11.69
N PHE A 33 -22.90 -4.16 10.81
CA PHE A 33 -21.97 -4.30 9.70
C PHE A 33 -22.75 -4.31 8.39
N ILE A 34 -22.21 -3.70 7.34
CA ILE A 34 -22.87 -3.65 6.03
C ILE A 34 -21.83 -3.92 4.95
N GLU A 35 -22.09 -4.92 4.11
CA GLU A 35 -21.45 -5.14 2.83
C GLU A 35 -22.29 -4.49 1.74
N SER A 36 -21.73 -3.54 0.98
CA SER A 36 -22.42 -2.87 -0.13
C SER A 36 -21.92 -3.37 -1.46
N SER A 37 -22.80 -3.98 -2.26
CA SER A 37 -22.45 -4.51 -3.57
C SER A 37 -22.24 -3.42 -4.63
N GLU A 38 -22.90 -2.26 -4.51
CA GLU A 38 -22.69 -1.14 -5.43
C GLU A 38 -21.41 -0.37 -5.15
N TYR A 39 -21.03 -0.27 -3.87
CA TYR A 39 -19.78 0.40 -3.49
C TYR A 39 -18.56 -0.30 -4.09
N VAL A 40 -18.50 -1.62 -4.02
CA VAL A 40 -17.37 -2.38 -4.55
C VAL A 40 -17.32 -2.42 -6.08
N LYS A 41 -18.42 -2.12 -6.77
CA LYS A 41 -18.47 -1.99 -8.24
C LYS A 41 -17.89 -0.67 -8.76
N GLN A 42 -17.60 0.30 -7.88
CA GLN A 42 -17.00 1.58 -8.29
C GLN A 42 -15.54 1.41 -8.76
N HIS A 43 -14.87 0.33 -8.36
CA HIS A 43 -13.51 -0.01 -8.78
C HIS A 43 -13.42 -1.49 -9.14
N PRO A 44 -12.61 -1.88 -10.16
CA PRO A 44 -12.36 -3.27 -10.49
C PRO A 44 -11.38 -3.91 -9.49
N TYR A 45 -11.80 -4.01 -8.22
CA TYR A 45 -10.96 -4.57 -7.17
C TYR A 45 -10.51 -6.00 -7.48
N HIS A 46 -9.27 -6.32 -7.12
CA HIS A 46 -8.78 -7.68 -7.13
C HIS A 46 -9.67 -8.59 -6.27
N ARG A 47 -10.08 -9.74 -6.81
CA ARG A 47 -11.05 -10.62 -6.15
C ARG A 47 -10.62 -11.06 -4.75
N GLN A 48 -9.32 -11.34 -4.53
CA GLN A 48 -8.82 -11.69 -3.19
C GLN A 48 -8.94 -10.54 -2.18
N LYS A 49 -8.90 -9.27 -2.62
CA LYS A 49 -9.15 -8.13 -1.72
C LYS A 49 -10.58 -8.14 -1.19
N LEU A 50 -11.56 -8.42 -2.04
CA LEU A 50 -12.96 -8.54 -1.63
C LEU A 50 -13.15 -9.72 -0.67
N VAL A 51 -12.53 -10.89 -0.98
CA VAL A 51 -12.57 -12.05 -0.07
C VAL A 51 -11.98 -11.68 1.29
N LEU A 52 -10.82 -11.04 1.33
CA LEU A 52 -10.17 -10.67 2.59
C LEU A 52 -11.04 -9.75 3.44
N VAL A 53 -11.53 -8.64 2.86
CA VAL A 53 -12.27 -7.62 3.61
C VAL A 53 -13.58 -8.21 4.15
N TRP A 54 -14.38 -8.86 3.30
CA TRP A 54 -15.68 -9.38 3.72
C TRP A 54 -15.57 -10.58 4.65
N SER A 55 -14.59 -11.47 4.43
CA SER A 55 -14.34 -12.57 5.38
C SER A 55 -13.93 -12.02 6.74
N ALA A 56 -13.02 -11.07 6.79
CA ALA A 56 -12.59 -10.46 8.05
C ALA A 56 -13.74 -9.73 8.77
N MET A 57 -14.62 -9.03 8.03
CA MET A 57 -15.83 -8.40 8.59
C MET A 57 -16.77 -9.43 9.20
N ARG A 58 -17.05 -10.54 8.51
CA ARG A 58 -17.94 -11.60 9.01
C ARG A 58 -17.36 -12.30 10.24
N HIS A 59 -16.06 -12.58 10.23
CA HIS A 59 -15.37 -13.15 11.40
C HIS A 59 -15.42 -12.21 12.60
N PHE A 60 -15.16 -10.92 12.39
CA PHE A 60 -15.19 -9.94 13.48
C PHE A 60 -16.61 -9.73 14.02
N ALA A 61 -17.63 -9.78 13.17
CA ALA A 61 -19.03 -9.79 13.60
C ALA A 61 -19.34 -10.97 14.50
N ALA A 62 -18.94 -12.20 14.10
CA ALA A 62 -19.11 -13.41 14.90
C ALA A 62 -18.32 -13.34 16.23
N GLU A 63 -17.13 -12.75 16.25
CA GLU A 63 -16.36 -12.50 17.47
C GLU A 63 -17.12 -11.59 18.44
N LEU A 64 -17.70 -10.50 17.94
CA LEU A 64 -18.51 -9.57 18.76
C LEU A 64 -19.79 -10.24 19.28
N GLU A 65 -20.48 -11.05 18.47
CA GLU A 65 -21.63 -11.84 18.92
C GLU A 65 -21.26 -12.79 20.05
N ALA A 66 -20.15 -13.52 19.90
CA ALA A 66 -19.63 -14.41 20.95
C ALA A 66 -19.24 -13.67 22.24
N ASP A 67 -18.83 -12.38 22.11
CA ASP A 67 -18.58 -11.47 23.24
C ASP A 67 -19.87 -10.78 23.75
N ASN A 68 -21.05 -11.24 23.35
CA ASN A 68 -22.38 -10.75 23.75
C ASN A 68 -22.71 -9.30 23.32
N TRP A 69 -22.18 -8.82 22.23
CA TRP A 69 -22.70 -7.63 21.56
C TRP A 69 -23.98 -7.98 20.78
N LYS A 70 -24.87 -7.00 20.63
CA LYS A 70 -26.07 -7.15 19.80
C LYS A 70 -25.73 -6.81 18.35
N VAL A 71 -25.22 -7.78 17.59
CA VAL A 71 -24.75 -7.58 16.23
C VAL A 71 -25.86 -7.76 15.20
N THR A 72 -25.87 -6.93 14.17
CA THR A 72 -26.64 -7.07 12.94
C THR A 72 -25.69 -7.06 11.76
N TYR A 73 -25.75 -8.08 10.90
CA TYR A 73 -24.96 -8.13 9.67
C TYR A 73 -25.87 -8.00 8.46
N LYS A 74 -25.57 -7.09 7.52
CA LYS A 74 -26.37 -6.85 6.32
C LYS A 74 -25.50 -6.92 5.06
N ILE A 75 -26.06 -7.59 4.05
CA ILE A 75 -25.57 -7.57 2.68
C ILE A 75 -26.63 -6.82 1.87
N ALA A 76 -26.27 -5.71 1.25
CA ALA A 76 -27.20 -4.83 0.55
C ALA A 76 -26.59 -4.19 -0.70
N ALA A 77 -27.41 -3.57 -1.52
CA ALA A 77 -26.94 -2.80 -2.67
C ALA A 77 -26.16 -1.55 -2.19
N ASP A 78 -26.70 -0.81 -1.24
CA ASP A 78 -26.17 0.44 -0.72
C ASP A 78 -26.03 0.42 0.81
N PHE A 79 -25.46 1.50 1.38
CA PHE A 79 -25.34 1.65 2.83
C PHE A 79 -26.57 2.33 3.47
N ALA A 80 -27.28 3.20 2.74
CA ALA A 80 -28.35 4.03 3.31
C ALA A 80 -29.56 3.21 3.71
N THR A 81 -30.05 2.35 2.81
CA THR A 81 -31.27 1.56 3.02
C THR A 81 -31.19 0.68 4.28
N PRO A 82 -30.19 -0.20 4.45
CA PRO A 82 -30.10 -1.03 5.65
C PRO A 82 -29.82 -0.25 6.92
N LEU A 83 -29.13 0.92 6.82
CA LEU A 83 -28.92 1.80 7.98
C LEU A 83 -30.23 2.44 8.44
N GLN A 84 -31.02 3.02 7.54
CA GLN A 84 -32.31 3.65 7.88
C GLN A 84 -33.25 2.65 8.57
N ASP A 85 -33.40 1.45 8.01
CA ASP A 85 -34.22 0.38 8.58
C ASP A 85 -33.74 -0.03 9.98
N TRP A 86 -32.42 -0.20 10.13
CA TRP A 86 -31.82 -0.62 11.39
C TRP A 86 -31.90 0.46 12.47
N LEU A 87 -31.69 1.74 12.11
CA LEU A 87 -31.84 2.89 13.01
C LEU A 87 -33.27 2.98 13.54
N ALA A 88 -34.27 2.86 12.67
CA ALA A 88 -35.68 2.87 13.03
C ALA A 88 -36.06 1.70 13.94
N THR A 89 -35.65 0.49 13.59
CA THR A 89 -35.95 -0.75 14.34
C THR A 89 -35.39 -0.70 15.78
N ASN A 90 -34.21 -0.10 15.97
CA ASN A 90 -33.54 -0.03 17.27
C ASN A 90 -33.75 1.33 17.98
N ASN A 91 -34.57 2.24 17.41
CA ASN A 91 -34.81 3.59 17.94
C ASN A 91 -33.52 4.37 18.22
N ILE A 92 -32.54 4.28 17.32
CA ILE A 92 -31.22 4.92 17.48
C ILE A 92 -31.32 6.40 17.18
N THR A 93 -30.77 7.23 18.08
CA THR A 93 -30.73 8.68 17.95
C THR A 93 -29.30 9.22 17.75
N GLU A 94 -28.28 8.42 18.11
CA GLU A 94 -26.85 8.73 17.86
C GLU A 94 -26.17 7.50 17.20
N LEU A 95 -25.62 7.67 16.01
CA LEU A 95 -24.83 6.65 15.31
C LEU A 95 -23.35 6.93 15.49
N GLN A 96 -22.65 6.10 16.25
CA GLN A 96 -21.21 6.19 16.46
C GLN A 96 -20.45 5.44 15.39
N ILE A 97 -19.46 6.10 14.78
CA ILE A 97 -18.60 5.54 13.74
C ILE A 97 -17.15 5.95 14.03
N THR A 98 -16.20 5.01 13.97
CA THR A 98 -14.78 5.41 13.94
C THR A 98 -14.52 6.17 12.64
N THR A 99 -13.90 7.35 12.73
CA THR A 99 -13.61 8.18 11.55
C THR A 99 -12.86 7.36 10.48
N PRO A 100 -13.42 7.25 9.26
CA PRO A 100 -12.73 6.55 8.17
C PRO A 100 -11.39 7.20 7.83
N CYS A 101 -10.40 6.40 7.46
CA CYS A 101 -9.14 6.94 6.94
C CYS A 101 -9.30 7.59 5.57
N ASP A 102 -10.12 6.99 4.71
CA ASP A 102 -10.30 7.43 3.34
C ASP A 102 -11.33 8.57 3.26
N ARG A 103 -10.92 9.72 2.72
CA ARG A 103 -11.80 10.90 2.53
C ARG A 103 -13.04 10.60 1.70
N PRO A 104 -12.94 9.88 0.55
CA PRO A 104 -14.14 9.58 -0.24
C PRO A 104 -15.20 8.83 0.57
N PHE A 105 -14.78 7.87 1.40
CA PHE A 105 -15.72 7.11 2.23
C PHE A 105 -16.29 7.95 3.39
N HIS A 106 -15.46 8.80 4.00
CA HIS A 106 -15.93 9.77 4.99
C HIS A 106 -16.99 10.71 4.41
N ASN A 107 -16.73 11.27 3.22
CA ASN A 107 -17.67 12.18 2.54
C ASN A 107 -18.95 11.43 2.15
N LEU A 108 -18.85 10.18 1.72
CA LEU A 108 -20.02 9.34 1.44
C LEU A 108 -20.89 9.20 2.69
N ILE A 109 -20.31 8.84 3.84
CA ILE A 109 -21.07 8.69 5.09
C ILE A 109 -21.75 10.02 5.48
N GLN A 110 -21.05 11.16 5.36
CA GLN A 110 -21.62 12.47 5.66
C GLN A 110 -22.78 12.86 4.75
N SER A 111 -22.80 12.34 3.51
CA SER A 111 -23.86 12.59 2.54
C SER A 111 -25.11 11.72 2.73
N LEU A 112 -25.06 10.72 3.62
CA LEU A 112 -26.21 9.85 3.90
C LEU A 112 -27.30 10.65 4.65
N ASP A 113 -28.53 10.60 4.12
CA ASP A 113 -29.70 11.19 4.78
C ASP A 113 -30.24 10.20 5.83
N LEU A 114 -29.76 10.34 7.07
CA LEU A 114 -30.09 9.46 8.18
C LEU A 114 -30.86 10.26 9.26
N ASN A 115 -31.93 9.67 9.81
CA ASN A 115 -32.73 10.29 10.88
C ASN A 115 -32.08 10.11 12.27
N CYS A 116 -30.77 10.39 12.38
CA CYS A 116 -30.04 10.36 13.64
C CYS A 116 -28.83 11.30 13.58
N GLU A 117 -28.24 11.62 14.73
CA GLU A 117 -26.96 12.31 14.78
C GLU A 117 -25.83 11.31 14.42
N ILE A 118 -24.98 11.65 13.44
CA ILE A 118 -23.76 10.89 13.13
C ILE A 118 -22.62 11.48 13.95
N LYS A 119 -22.03 10.63 14.80
CA LYS A 119 -20.90 11.01 15.64
C LYS A 119 -19.64 10.25 15.22
N PHE A 120 -18.73 10.96 14.57
CA PHE A 120 -17.41 10.43 14.27
C PHE A 120 -16.52 10.45 15.52
N LEU A 121 -15.99 9.27 15.87
CA LEU A 121 -15.01 9.11 16.94
C LEU A 121 -13.60 9.09 16.35
N ALA A 122 -12.62 9.57 17.12
CA ALA A 122 -11.24 9.59 16.66
C ALA A 122 -10.73 8.20 16.30
N ASP A 123 -10.00 8.13 15.20
CA ASP A 123 -9.28 6.91 14.84
C ASP A 123 -8.01 6.78 15.69
N ASN A 124 -7.97 5.76 16.53
CA ASN A 124 -6.88 5.46 17.43
C ASN A 124 -5.95 4.34 16.93
N HIS A 125 -6.05 4.01 15.64
CA HIS A 125 -5.26 2.95 15.00
C HIS A 125 -3.89 3.42 14.50
N PHE A 126 -3.60 4.72 14.57
CA PHE A 126 -2.29 5.29 14.25
C PHE A 126 -1.57 5.76 15.52
N LEU A 127 -0.23 5.79 15.47
CA LEU A 127 0.61 6.25 16.58
C LEU A 127 0.53 7.78 16.77
N TRP A 128 0.28 8.50 15.66
CA TRP A 128 0.09 9.94 15.64
C TRP A 128 -1.33 10.26 15.22
N SER A 129 -1.99 11.15 15.98
CA SER A 129 -3.27 11.68 15.51
C SER A 129 -3.05 12.61 14.32
N LYS A 130 -4.13 12.84 13.55
CA LYS A 130 -4.15 13.80 12.45
C LYS A 130 -3.68 15.19 12.88
N GLU A 131 -4.19 15.67 14.01
CA GLU A 131 -3.90 16.99 14.58
C GLU A 131 -2.44 17.11 15.02
N GLU A 132 -1.90 16.07 15.63
CA GLU A 132 -0.48 16.00 16.02
C GLU A 132 0.44 16.06 14.82
N PHE A 133 0.12 15.31 13.74
CA PHE A 133 0.89 15.37 12.51
C PHE A 133 0.82 16.77 11.84
N ILE A 134 -0.37 17.35 11.74
CA ILE A 134 -0.56 18.71 11.19
C ILE A 134 0.25 19.72 11.98
N THR A 135 0.23 19.65 13.31
CA THR A 135 1.02 20.52 14.19
C THR A 135 2.52 20.37 13.93
N TRP A 136 3.00 19.12 13.81
CA TRP A 136 4.38 18.83 13.46
C TRP A 136 4.74 19.37 12.08
N ALA A 137 3.91 19.14 11.07
CA ALA A 137 4.13 19.56 9.68
C ALA A 137 4.22 21.08 9.55
N ASN A 138 3.31 21.81 10.19
CA ASN A 138 3.28 23.29 10.20
C ASN A 138 4.51 23.90 10.89
N SER A 139 5.18 23.18 11.77
CA SER A 139 6.41 23.63 12.42
C SER A 139 7.66 23.49 11.53
N ARG A 140 7.54 22.89 10.33
CA ARG A 140 8.66 22.53 9.46
C ARG A 140 8.67 23.37 8.17
N LYS A 141 9.84 23.81 7.75
CA LYS A 141 10.05 24.45 6.42
C LYS A 141 10.00 23.42 5.28
N ARG A 142 10.31 22.20 5.58
CA ARG A 142 10.32 21.07 4.64
C ARG A 142 9.92 19.81 5.37
N LEU A 143 9.04 19.03 4.75
CA LEU A 143 8.61 17.75 5.26
C LEU A 143 9.59 16.66 4.85
N LEU A 144 10.18 15.97 5.81
CA LEU A 144 11.09 14.86 5.59
C LEU A 144 10.69 13.71 6.52
N MET A 145 10.42 12.55 5.95
CA MET A 145 10.08 11.35 6.71
C MET A 145 11.15 10.99 7.74
N GLU A 146 12.42 11.18 7.43
CA GLU A 146 13.52 10.91 8.36
C GLU A 146 13.44 11.76 9.63
N ASP A 147 13.07 13.04 9.52
CA ASP A 147 12.93 13.93 10.68
C ASP A 147 11.70 13.55 11.52
N PHE A 148 10.59 13.19 10.87
CA PHE A 148 9.40 12.67 11.50
C PHE A 148 9.68 11.37 12.29
N TYR A 149 10.35 10.42 11.63
CA TYR A 149 10.74 9.15 12.23
C TYR A 149 11.65 9.31 13.45
N ARG A 150 12.65 10.20 13.38
CA ARG A 150 13.51 10.49 14.53
C ARG A 150 12.74 11.05 15.73
N GLU A 151 11.76 11.90 15.45
CA GLU A 151 10.90 12.44 16.49
C GLU A 151 10.00 11.36 17.07
N GLY A 152 9.42 10.50 16.26
CA GLY A 152 8.65 9.33 16.68
C GLY A 152 9.48 8.39 17.58
N ARG A 153 10.70 8.05 17.18
CA ARG A 153 11.61 7.21 18.01
C ARG A 153 11.82 7.80 19.40
N LYS A 154 12.07 9.12 19.50
CA LYS A 154 12.25 9.81 20.79
C LYS A 154 10.94 9.84 21.58
N ARG A 155 9.83 10.17 20.95
CA ARG A 155 8.51 10.28 21.59
C ARG A 155 8.07 8.95 22.21
N PHE A 156 8.18 7.88 21.44
CA PHE A 156 7.72 6.55 21.84
C PHE A 156 8.79 5.69 22.49
N ASN A 157 10.02 6.23 22.64
CA ASN A 157 11.19 5.55 23.20
C ASN A 157 11.51 4.22 22.50
N ILE A 158 11.46 4.20 21.15
CA ILE A 158 11.69 3.00 20.34
C ILE A 158 13.13 2.97 19.80
N LEU A 159 13.85 1.85 20.01
CA LEU A 159 15.26 1.65 19.67
C LEU A 159 16.13 2.83 20.14
N MET A 160 15.92 3.28 21.37
CA MET A 160 16.68 4.34 22.00
C MET A 160 17.61 3.79 23.10
N ASP A 161 18.79 4.39 23.22
CA ASP A 161 19.71 4.25 24.34
C ASP A 161 19.82 5.63 25.01
N GLY A 162 19.02 5.86 26.02
CA GLY A 162 18.82 7.16 26.64
C GLY A 162 18.32 8.18 25.59
N LYS A 163 19.11 9.22 25.34
CA LYS A 163 18.78 10.27 24.36
C LYS A 163 19.32 10.00 22.95
N LYS A 164 20.06 8.91 22.75
CA LYS A 164 20.69 8.55 21.48
C LYS A 164 19.98 7.37 20.82
N PRO A 165 20.05 7.27 19.48
CA PRO A 165 19.54 6.07 18.82
C PRO A 165 20.41 4.86 19.16
N LEU A 166 19.78 3.71 19.37
CA LEU A 166 20.46 2.45 19.57
C LEU A 166 21.44 2.17 18.44
N GLY A 167 22.66 1.70 18.73
CA GLY A 167 23.72 1.50 17.76
C GLY A 167 24.32 2.79 17.17
N GLY A 168 23.97 3.99 17.71
CA GLY A 168 24.56 5.27 17.35
C GLY A 168 24.12 5.87 16.01
N LYS A 169 23.26 5.18 15.23
CA LYS A 169 22.73 5.64 13.93
C LYS A 169 21.21 5.73 13.94
N TRP A 170 20.66 6.75 13.26
CA TRP A 170 19.22 6.93 13.13
C TRP A 170 18.58 5.98 12.13
N ASN A 171 19.31 5.54 11.09
CA ASN A 171 18.86 4.56 10.12
C ASN A 171 20.03 3.72 9.59
N TYR A 172 19.71 2.56 9.07
CA TYR A 172 20.63 1.57 8.49
C TYR A 172 20.33 1.29 7.01
N ASP A 173 19.65 2.19 6.32
CA ASP A 173 19.19 2.03 4.93
C ASP A 173 20.29 1.62 3.93
N LYS A 174 21.52 2.11 4.16
CA LYS A 174 22.68 1.74 3.32
C LYS A 174 23.06 0.26 3.43
N ASP A 175 22.78 -0.37 4.56
CA ASP A 175 23.10 -1.76 4.83
C ASP A 175 22.02 -2.71 4.28
N ASN A 176 20.86 -2.17 3.85
CA ASN A 176 19.64 -2.87 3.49
C ASN A 176 19.40 -3.02 1.98
N ARG A 177 20.43 -2.87 1.13
CA ARG A 177 20.30 -2.87 -0.34
C ARG A 177 21.24 -3.88 -1.00
N LYS A 178 21.31 -5.10 -0.46
CA LYS A 178 22.13 -6.16 -1.07
C LYS A 178 21.36 -6.81 -2.21
N PRO A 179 22.01 -7.02 -3.36
CA PRO A 179 21.41 -7.78 -4.44
C PRO A 179 21.21 -9.24 -4.03
N PRO A 180 20.26 -9.97 -4.69
CA PRO A 180 20.07 -11.38 -4.41
C PRO A 180 21.30 -12.19 -4.80
N LYS A 181 21.64 -13.19 -3.99
CA LYS A 181 22.65 -14.19 -4.33
C LYS A 181 22.05 -15.27 -5.24
N LYS A 182 22.89 -15.95 -6.01
CA LYS A 182 22.46 -17.14 -6.76
C LYS A 182 21.97 -18.23 -5.78
N ASN A 183 20.87 -18.89 -6.13
CA ASN A 183 20.27 -19.96 -5.32
C ASN A 183 19.89 -19.49 -3.89
N LEU A 184 19.37 -18.30 -3.78
CA LEU A 184 18.88 -17.76 -2.52
C LEU A 184 17.62 -18.54 -2.11
N SER A 185 17.64 -19.17 -0.94
CA SER A 185 16.45 -19.82 -0.37
C SER A 185 15.74 -18.83 0.54
N THR A 186 14.44 -18.64 0.32
CA THR A 186 13.58 -17.78 1.11
C THR A 186 12.58 -18.60 1.93
N PRO A 187 12.09 -18.08 3.07
CA PRO A 187 11.06 -18.76 3.82
C PRO A 187 9.74 -18.77 3.04
N SER A 188 9.04 -19.91 3.03
CA SER A 188 7.68 -19.96 2.48
C SER A 188 6.72 -19.12 3.34
N PRO A 189 5.80 -18.36 2.74
CA PRO A 189 4.83 -17.60 3.53
C PRO A 189 3.91 -18.54 4.32
N LEU A 190 3.47 -18.07 5.50
CA LEU A 190 2.44 -18.77 6.24
C LEU A 190 1.11 -18.63 5.48
N THR A 191 0.40 -19.74 5.31
CA THR A 191 -0.86 -19.83 4.56
C THR A 191 -1.98 -20.35 5.42
N PHE A 192 -3.22 -19.95 5.09
CA PHE A 192 -4.44 -20.37 5.80
C PHE A 192 -5.46 -20.87 4.78
N GLU A 193 -5.96 -22.07 5.01
CA GLU A 193 -7.07 -22.61 4.21
C GLU A 193 -8.36 -21.85 4.55
N PRO A 194 -9.22 -21.54 3.55
CA PRO A 194 -10.52 -20.96 3.78
C PRO A 194 -11.40 -21.83 4.69
N ASP A 195 -11.92 -21.25 5.75
CA ASP A 195 -12.96 -21.87 6.57
C ASP A 195 -14.36 -21.70 5.94
N ALA A 196 -15.40 -22.16 6.61
CA ALA A 196 -16.78 -22.11 6.11
C ALA A 196 -17.23 -20.66 5.78
N ILE A 197 -16.92 -19.69 6.64
CA ILE A 197 -17.28 -18.28 6.43
C ILE A 197 -16.54 -17.71 5.22
N THR A 198 -15.25 -17.98 5.12
CA THR A 198 -14.42 -17.51 3.98
C THR A 198 -14.86 -18.18 2.68
N GLN A 199 -15.22 -19.46 2.72
CA GLN A 199 -15.72 -20.18 1.54
C GLN A 199 -17.06 -19.60 1.04
N GLU A 200 -17.98 -19.27 1.92
CA GLU A 200 -19.24 -18.58 1.55
C GLU A 200 -18.97 -17.25 0.82
N VAL A 201 -17.99 -16.48 1.29
CA VAL A 201 -17.60 -15.21 0.65
C VAL A 201 -17.01 -15.47 -0.73
N ILE A 202 -16.12 -16.47 -0.87
CA ILE A 202 -15.54 -16.87 -2.16
C ILE A 202 -16.63 -17.25 -3.16
N ASP A 203 -17.57 -18.08 -2.74
CA ASP A 203 -18.66 -18.57 -3.58
C ASP A 203 -19.60 -17.44 -4.00
N TRP A 204 -19.89 -16.51 -3.09
CA TRP A 204 -20.71 -15.34 -3.39
C TRP A 204 -20.03 -14.41 -4.39
N ILE A 205 -18.73 -14.12 -4.23
CA ILE A 205 -17.97 -13.29 -5.18
C ILE A 205 -17.94 -13.94 -6.57
N LYS A 206 -17.80 -15.26 -6.65
CA LYS A 206 -17.86 -16.00 -7.92
C LYS A 206 -19.24 -15.90 -8.60
N GLN A 207 -20.30 -16.00 -7.80
CA GLN A 207 -21.68 -15.95 -8.29
C GLN A 207 -22.04 -14.57 -8.82
N GLU A 208 -21.78 -13.51 -8.05
CA GLU A 208 -22.19 -12.14 -8.35
C GLU A 208 -21.26 -11.40 -9.33
N LYS A 209 -20.05 -11.93 -9.59
CA LYS A 209 -19.05 -11.37 -10.50
C LYS A 209 -18.77 -9.89 -10.27
N PHE A 210 -18.50 -9.51 -9.03
CA PHE A 210 -18.19 -8.12 -8.65
C PHE A 210 -16.98 -7.54 -9.38
N SER A 211 -16.01 -8.39 -9.75
CA SER A 211 -14.83 -8.03 -10.51
C SER A 211 -14.33 -9.23 -11.30
N ASP A 212 -13.75 -8.96 -12.46
CA ASP A 212 -13.06 -9.97 -13.28
C ASP A 212 -11.53 -9.93 -13.09
N TYR A 213 -11.00 -9.01 -12.29
CA TYR A 213 -9.55 -8.84 -12.12
C TYR A 213 -8.96 -9.75 -11.03
N GLY A 214 -7.88 -10.39 -11.38
CA GLY A 214 -7.08 -11.25 -10.51
C GLY A 214 -7.69 -12.63 -10.23
N ARG A 215 -6.89 -13.58 -9.77
CA ARG A 215 -7.34 -14.91 -9.37
C ARG A 215 -8.02 -14.82 -8.00
N ILE A 216 -9.11 -15.55 -7.81
CA ILE A 216 -9.77 -15.64 -6.50
C ILE A 216 -9.12 -16.74 -5.64
N GLU A 217 -8.69 -17.82 -6.27
CA GLU A 217 -8.09 -18.98 -5.62
C GLU A 217 -6.72 -19.30 -6.24
N PRO A 218 -5.78 -19.89 -5.44
CA PRO A 218 -5.93 -20.16 -4.01
C PRO A 218 -5.96 -18.87 -3.18
N PHE A 219 -6.83 -18.84 -2.16
CA PHE A 219 -6.88 -17.76 -1.18
C PHE A 219 -6.21 -18.23 0.11
N ASN A 220 -5.10 -17.61 0.49
CA ASN A 220 -4.23 -18.08 1.56
C ASN A 220 -4.01 -17.02 2.66
N TRP A 221 -4.76 -15.91 2.64
CA TRP A 221 -4.59 -14.79 3.56
C TRP A 221 -5.29 -15.06 4.90
N ALA A 222 -4.72 -14.50 5.98
CA ALA A 222 -5.37 -14.49 7.28
C ALA A 222 -6.64 -13.61 7.27
N VAL A 223 -7.71 -14.07 7.88
CA VAL A 223 -8.99 -13.34 7.95
C VAL A 223 -9.43 -13.03 9.38
N THR A 224 -8.67 -13.51 10.38
CA THR A 224 -8.94 -13.26 11.79
C THR A 224 -7.74 -12.62 12.48
N ARG A 225 -7.99 -11.94 13.60
CA ARG A 225 -6.90 -11.39 14.45
C ARG A 225 -5.92 -12.49 14.90
N GLN A 226 -6.43 -13.65 15.30
CA GLN A 226 -5.58 -14.76 15.73
C GLN A 226 -4.62 -15.21 14.62
N GLN A 227 -5.12 -15.39 13.40
CA GLN A 227 -4.29 -15.74 12.23
C GLN A 227 -3.29 -14.62 11.90
N ALA A 228 -3.71 -13.36 11.95
CA ALA A 228 -2.82 -12.21 11.72
C ALA A 228 -1.67 -12.14 12.74
N GLN A 229 -1.93 -12.47 14.01
CA GLN A 229 -0.89 -12.60 15.04
C GLN A 229 0.07 -13.77 14.78
N GLN A 230 -0.40 -14.87 14.20
CA GLN A 230 0.46 -15.97 13.75
C GLN A 230 1.39 -15.51 12.63
N VAL A 231 0.89 -14.72 11.65
CA VAL A 231 1.72 -14.13 10.60
C VAL A 231 2.79 -13.20 11.18
N LEU A 232 2.43 -12.34 12.14
CA LEU A 232 3.39 -11.48 12.81
C LEU A 232 4.47 -12.29 13.54
N THR A 233 4.07 -13.32 14.27
CA THR A 233 4.99 -14.21 14.99
C THR A 233 5.94 -14.91 14.02
N TYR A 234 5.40 -15.46 12.94
CA TYR A 234 6.20 -16.10 11.88
C TYR A 234 7.19 -15.13 11.25
N PHE A 235 6.75 -13.91 10.89
CA PHE A 235 7.64 -12.90 10.36
C PHE A 235 8.81 -12.60 11.30
N VAL A 236 8.52 -12.37 12.58
CA VAL A 236 9.54 -12.05 13.59
C VAL A 236 10.55 -13.20 13.74
N GLN A 237 10.09 -14.45 13.65
CA GLN A 237 10.92 -15.63 13.85
C GLN A 237 11.76 -15.98 12.61
N GLU A 238 11.15 -15.98 11.43
CA GLU A 238 11.75 -16.57 10.22
C GLU A 238 12.25 -15.50 9.22
N CYS A 239 11.55 -14.39 9.08
CA CYS A 239 11.83 -13.42 8.02
C CYS A 239 12.68 -12.24 8.50
N LEU A 240 12.39 -11.69 9.69
CA LEU A 240 13.00 -10.48 10.21
C LEU A 240 14.53 -10.51 10.22
N PRO A 241 15.22 -11.63 10.52
CA PRO A 241 16.68 -11.67 10.53
C PRO A 241 17.34 -11.28 9.19
N GLN A 242 16.69 -11.56 8.06
CA GLN A 242 17.20 -11.25 6.72
C GLN A 242 16.44 -10.11 6.03
N PHE A 243 15.32 -9.65 6.59
CA PHE A 243 14.48 -8.61 6.02
C PHE A 243 15.29 -7.39 5.59
N GLY A 244 16.08 -6.81 6.49
CA GLY A 244 16.84 -5.60 6.18
C GLY A 244 17.82 -5.84 5.03
N THR A 245 18.59 -6.92 5.09
CA THR A 245 19.63 -7.21 4.10
C THR A 245 19.09 -7.27 2.67
N TYR A 246 17.92 -7.90 2.47
CA TYR A 246 17.35 -8.19 1.15
C TYR A 246 16.03 -7.48 0.88
N GLN A 247 15.69 -6.40 1.61
CA GLN A 247 14.41 -5.71 1.43
C GLN A 247 14.19 -5.17 0.02
N ASP A 248 15.27 -4.89 -0.73
CA ASP A 248 15.23 -4.38 -2.10
C ASP A 248 15.43 -5.49 -3.16
N ALA A 249 15.68 -6.74 -2.76
CA ALA A 249 15.95 -7.83 -3.69
C ALA A 249 14.65 -8.41 -4.28
N MET A 250 14.73 -8.84 -5.55
CA MET A 250 13.65 -9.47 -6.29
C MET A 250 14.19 -10.73 -6.96
N VAL A 251 13.46 -11.85 -6.87
CA VAL A 251 13.87 -13.14 -7.49
C VAL A 251 12.66 -13.78 -8.15
N THR A 252 12.84 -14.29 -9.34
CA THR A 252 11.80 -14.99 -10.09
C THR A 252 11.23 -16.16 -9.28
N GLY A 253 9.91 -16.19 -9.10
CA GLY A 253 9.20 -17.22 -8.33
C GLY A 253 9.21 -17.03 -6.81
N GLU A 254 10.02 -16.11 -6.27
CA GLU A 254 10.10 -15.82 -4.83
C GLU A 254 9.26 -14.58 -4.49
N TYR A 255 7.94 -14.72 -4.44
CA TYR A 255 6.98 -13.63 -4.37
C TYR A 255 7.07 -12.79 -3.09
N THR A 256 7.45 -13.41 -1.99
CA THR A 256 7.41 -12.77 -0.67
C THR A 256 8.78 -12.43 -0.10
N MET A 257 9.83 -13.10 -0.58
CA MET A 257 11.19 -12.97 -0.05
C MET A 257 11.17 -13.07 1.50
N TRP A 258 11.66 -12.04 2.19
CA TRP A 258 11.57 -11.90 3.66
C TRP A 258 10.60 -10.80 4.10
N HIS A 259 9.66 -10.40 3.24
CA HIS A 259 8.67 -9.38 3.60
C HIS A 259 7.62 -9.92 4.55
N SER A 260 7.06 -9.03 5.38
CA SER A 260 6.22 -9.43 6.52
C SER A 260 4.81 -9.87 6.16
N LEU A 261 4.28 -9.45 5.04
CA LEU A 261 2.89 -9.68 4.61
C LEU A 261 1.82 -9.18 5.60
N ILE A 262 2.17 -8.27 6.53
CA ILE A 262 1.24 -7.80 7.57
C ILE A 262 0.45 -6.55 7.19
N SER A 263 0.80 -5.88 6.09
CA SER A 263 0.13 -4.63 5.68
C SER A 263 -1.39 -4.76 5.51
N PRO A 264 -1.95 -5.85 4.94
CA PRO A 264 -3.40 -6.00 4.86
C PRO A 264 -4.06 -6.05 6.25
N TYR A 265 -3.48 -6.80 7.17
CA TYR A 265 -4.03 -6.98 8.53
C TYR A 265 -3.92 -5.71 9.38
N LEU A 266 -2.82 -4.96 9.18
CA LEU A 266 -2.64 -3.66 9.82
C LEU A 266 -3.65 -2.63 9.27
N ASN A 267 -3.95 -2.66 7.97
CA ASN A 267 -4.90 -1.73 7.37
C ASN A 267 -6.36 -2.09 7.67
N LEU A 268 -6.67 -3.37 7.93
CA LEU A 268 -7.99 -3.81 8.39
C LEU A 268 -8.24 -3.58 9.90
N GLY A 269 -7.18 -3.30 10.68
CA GLY A 269 -7.28 -3.20 12.13
C GLY A 269 -7.14 -4.54 12.89
N LEU A 270 -6.84 -5.65 12.19
CA LEU A 270 -6.58 -6.95 12.83
C LEU A 270 -5.27 -6.96 13.61
N LEU A 271 -4.30 -6.11 13.25
CA LEU A 271 -3.06 -5.86 13.98
C LEU A 271 -2.93 -4.37 14.30
N GLU A 272 -2.31 -4.07 15.43
CA GLU A 272 -2.03 -2.72 15.89
C GLU A 272 -0.58 -2.31 15.59
N PRO A 273 -0.29 -1.08 15.17
CA PRO A 273 1.08 -0.66 14.88
C PRO A 273 2.00 -0.77 16.11
N ARG A 274 1.47 -0.48 17.30
CA ARG A 274 2.25 -0.57 18.54
C ARG A 274 2.61 -2.02 18.89
N GLU A 275 1.70 -2.97 18.79
CA GLU A 275 2.00 -4.38 19.08
C GLU A 275 3.02 -4.97 18.10
N ILE A 276 3.02 -4.53 16.84
CA ILE A 276 4.00 -4.94 15.84
C ILE A 276 5.40 -4.44 16.24
N ILE A 277 5.51 -3.16 16.59
CA ILE A 277 6.76 -2.54 17.01
C ILE A 277 7.29 -3.22 18.26
N ASP A 278 6.44 -3.43 19.27
CA ASP A 278 6.81 -4.06 20.55
C ASP A 278 7.28 -5.50 20.34
N ALA A 279 6.63 -6.28 19.46
CA ALA A 279 7.04 -7.64 19.13
C ALA A 279 8.42 -7.68 18.48
N VAL A 280 8.70 -6.78 17.55
CA VAL A 280 9.98 -6.68 16.84
C VAL A 280 11.10 -6.19 17.78
N GLU A 281 10.84 -5.18 18.59
CA GLU A 281 11.81 -4.64 19.57
C GLU A 281 12.12 -5.68 20.67
N THR A 282 11.11 -6.38 21.17
CA THR A 282 11.27 -7.47 22.14
C THR A 282 12.14 -8.59 21.56
N ALA A 283 11.88 -9.01 20.33
CA ALA A 283 12.68 -10.03 19.68
C ALA A 283 14.14 -9.61 19.48
N TYR A 284 14.39 -8.34 19.20
CA TYR A 284 15.75 -7.80 19.12
C TYR A 284 16.53 -8.02 20.42
N TYR A 285 15.94 -7.65 21.56
CA TYR A 285 16.63 -7.80 22.87
C TYR A 285 16.75 -9.25 23.32
N GLN A 286 15.84 -10.12 22.92
CA GLN A 286 15.85 -11.53 23.33
C GLN A 286 16.74 -12.43 22.45
N ARG A 287 16.92 -12.08 21.16
CA ARG A 287 17.52 -12.97 20.16
C ARG A 287 18.74 -12.38 19.45
N GLU A 288 19.23 -11.21 19.85
CA GLU A 288 20.36 -10.51 19.21
C GLU A 288 20.21 -10.37 17.68
N LEU A 289 19.01 -9.99 17.22
CA LEU A 289 18.73 -9.84 15.80
C LEU A 289 19.58 -8.72 15.16
N PRO A 290 19.86 -8.77 13.84
CA PRO A 290 20.59 -7.72 13.15
C PRO A 290 19.84 -6.37 13.25
N LEU A 291 20.47 -5.36 13.82
CA LEU A 291 19.85 -4.05 14.05
C LEU A 291 19.40 -3.36 12.75
N ASN A 292 20.08 -3.60 11.63
CA ASN A 292 19.67 -3.10 10.32
C ASN A 292 18.31 -3.65 9.87
N SER A 293 18.00 -4.91 10.20
CA SER A 293 16.69 -5.52 9.90
C SER A 293 15.62 -4.98 10.82
N VAL A 294 15.89 -4.92 12.11
CA VAL A 294 14.94 -4.45 13.14
C VAL A 294 14.59 -2.98 12.93
N GLU A 295 15.60 -2.11 12.81
CA GLU A 295 15.40 -0.69 12.55
C GLU A 295 14.75 -0.45 11.19
N GLY A 296 15.23 -1.17 10.16
CA GLY A 296 14.66 -1.07 8.82
C GLY A 296 13.16 -1.39 8.78
N PHE A 297 12.72 -2.41 9.53
CA PHE A 297 11.32 -2.78 9.61
C PHE A 297 10.48 -1.78 10.44
N ILE A 298 10.96 -1.42 11.64
CA ILE A 298 10.26 -0.43 12.49
C ILE A 298 10.10 0.90 11.73
N ARG A 299 11.09 1.29 10.92
CA ARG A 299 11.00 2.48 10.07
C ARG A 299 9.89 2.40 9.02
N GLN A 300 9.51 1.21 8.55
CA GLN A 300 8.36 1.07 7.66
C GLN A 300 7.04 1.32 8.43
N VAL A 301 6.89 0.75 9.62
CA VAL A 301 5.65 0.85 10.42
C VAL A 301 5.51 2.25 11.05
N MET A 302 6.50 2.70 11.82
CA MET A 302 6.45 3.95 12.58
C MET A 302 6.85 5.17 11.74
N GLY A 303 7.73 5.00 10.75
CA GLY A 303 8.18 6.08 9.87
C GLY A 303 7.24 6.25 8.68
N TRP A 304 7.35 5.37 7.70
CA TRP A 304 6.66 5.54 6.44
C TRP A 304 5.13 5.46 6.56
N ARG A 305 4.57 4.44 7.21
CA ARG A 305 3.12 4.31 7.33
C ARG A 305 2.48 5.53 7.99
N GLU A 306 3.01 5.93 9.13
CA GLU A 306 2.49 7.09 9.87
C GLU A 306 2.68 8.41 9.09
N TYR A 307 3.83 8.54 8.41
CA TYR A 307 4.12 9.71 7.58
C TYR A 307 3.19 9.82 6.37
N MET A 308 2.91 8.70 5.67
CA MET A 308 1.97 8.66 4.54
C MET A 308 0.57 9.07 4.97
N HIS A 309 0.08 8.51 6.08
CA HIS A 309 -1.21 8.88 6.66
C HIS A 309 -1.26 10.37 7.03
N GLY A 310 -0.20 10.86 7.66
CA GLY A 310 -0.09 12.27 8.02
C GLY A 310 -0.08 13.19 6.80
N ILE A 311 0.69 12.89 5.77
CA ILE A 311 0.73 13.68 4.52
C ILE A 311 -0.64 13.66 3.84
N TYR A 312 -1.31 12.51 3.75
CA TYR A 312 -2.64 12.41 3.18
C TYR A 312 -3.63 13.39 3.83
N HIS A 313 -3.65 13.48 5.15
CA HIS A 313 -4.52 14.40 5.87
C HIS A 313 -4.02 15.85 5.91
N PHE A 314 -2.74 16.09 5.70
CA PHE A 314 -2.16 17.42 5.62
C PHE A 314 -2.42 18.08 4.26
N GLN A 315 -2.45 17.30 3.18
CA GLN A 315 -2.77 17.77 1.84
C GLN A 315 -4.30 17.94 1.67
N ASP A 316 -4.70 18.83 0.76
CA ASP A 316 -6.10 19.03 0.40
C ASP A 316 -6.63 17.92 -0.55
N GLU A 317 -7.91 18.01 -0.89
CA GLU A 317 -8.58 17.03 -1.77
C GLU A 317 -8.04 17.04 -3.21
N ASN A 318 -7.43 18.16 -3.65
CA ASN A 318 -6.87 18.27 -4.99
C ASN A 318 -5.54 17.53 -5.13
N TYR A 319 -4.95 17.04 -4.03
CA TYR A 319 -3.70 16.27 -4.07
C TYR A 319 -3.77 15.08 -5.02
N SER A 320 -4.91 14.40 -5.08
CA SER A 320 -5.14 13.28 -6.00
C SER A 320 -5.05 13.67 -7.48
N GLN A 321 -5.25 14.96 -7.81
CA GLN A 321 -5.19 15.49 -9.17
C GLN A 321 -3.79 16.02 -9.54
N SER A 322 -2.82 15.87 -8.65
CA SER A 322 -1.45 16.33 -8.89
C SER A 322 -0.83 15.63 -10.10
N ASN A 323 -0.17 16.42 -10.98
CA ASN A 323 0.52 15.91 -12.17
C ASN A 323 1.64 16.86 -12.59
N TRP A 324 2.67 16.95 -11.78
CA TRP A 324 3.77 17.93 -11.96
C TRP A 324 4.54 17.76 -13.28
N PHE A 325 4.63 16.52 -13.79
CA PHE A 325 5.28 16.26 -15.08
C PHE A 325 4.37 16.44 -16.30
N GLU A 326 3.05 16.62 -16.09
CA GLU A 326 2.04 16.66 -17.16
C GLU A 326 2.04 15.35 -17.99
N HIS A 327 1.99 14.23 -17.31
CA HIS A 327 1.93 12.91 -17.90
C HIS A 327 0.48 12.54 -18.21
N HIS A 328 0.21 12.11 -19.45
CA HIS A 328 -1.16 11.86 -19.94
C HIS A 328 -1.27 10.57 -20.77
N GLN A 329 -0.22 9.74 -20.81
CA GLN A 329 -0.31 8.46 -21.51
C GLN A 329 -1.27 7.52 -20.77
N PRO A 330 -2.09 6.75 -21.50
CA PRO A 330 -3.01 5.79 -20.90
C PRO A 330 -2.25 4.64 -20.23
N LEU A 331 -2.92 3.93 -19.33
CA LEU A 331 -2.38 2.72 -18.73
C LEU A 331 -2.35 1.60 -19.80
N PRO A 332 -1.18 0.98 -20.10
CA PRO A 332 -1.09 -0.11 -21.07
C PRO A 332 -1.90 -1.35 -20.64
N GLU A 333 -2.44 -2.08 -21.60
CA GLU A 333 -3.28 -3.26 -21.37
C GLU A 333 -2.62 -4.34 -20.53
N PHE A 334 -1.29 -4.48 -20.57
CA PHE A 334 -0.58 -5.47 -19.79
C PHE A 334 -0.67 -5.27 -18.27
N PHE A 335 -1.12 -4.11 -17.79
CA PHE A 335 -1.46 -3.94 -16.38
C PHE A 335 -2.73 -4.71 -15.99
N GLY A 336 -3.59 -5.05 -16.95
CA GLY A 336 -4.75 -5.92 -16.76
C GLY A 336 -4.53 -7.38 -17.17
N ASP A 337 -3.43 -7.66 -17.92
CA ASP A 337 -3.12 -9.00 -18.42
C ASP A 337 -1.60 -9.11 -18.64
N ALA A 338 -0.90 -9.71 -17.69
CA ALA A 338 0.56 -9.84 -17.69
C ALA A 338 1.13 -10.54 -18.93
N SER A 339 0.33 -11.35 -19.64
CA SER A 339 0.76 -12.04 -20.86
C SER A 339 1.03 -11.10 -22.04
N LYS A 340 0.55 -9.86 -21.98
CA LYS A 340 0.67 -8.85 -23.05
C LYS A 340 1.98 -8.06 -23.02
N THR A 341 2.95 -8.45 -22.22
CA THR A 341 4.27 -7.78 -22.18
C THR A 341 5.44 -8.76 -22.32
N ASP A 342 6.40 -8.39 -23.19
CA ASP A 342 7.68 -9.08 -23.33
C ASP A 342 8.75 -8.61 -22.33
N MET A 343 8.43 -7.59 -21.52
CA MET A 343 9.32 -7.11 -20.45
C MET A 343 9.26 -8.04 -19.25
N ASN A 344 10.21 -8.99 -19.14
CA ASN A 344 10.17 -10.04 -18.13
C ASN A 344 9.97 -9.52 -16.69
N CYS A 345 10.56 -8.37 -16.33
CA CYS A 345 10.36 -7.78 -15.00
C CYS A 345 8.91 -7.35 -14.74
N LEU A 346 8.23 -6.78 -15.73
CA LEU A 346 6.81 -6.44 -15.64
C LEU A 346 5.96 -7.72 -15.67
N HIS A 347 6.23 -8.64 -16.59
CA HIS A 347 5.52 -9.91 -16.69
C HIS A 347 5.52 -10.66 -15.34
N GLN A 348 6.69 -10.87 -14.73
CA GLN A 348 6.82 -11.57 -13.44
C GLN A 348 6.08 -10.84 -12.30
N THR A 349 6.22 -9.51 -12.25
CA THR A 349 5.58 -8.72 -11.18
C THR A 349 4.06 -8.67 -11.35
N LEU A 350 3.55 -8.48 -12.56
CA LEU A 350 2.12 -8.41 -12.84
C LEU A 350 1.45 -9.79 -12.67
N THR A 351 2.09 -10.87 -13.13
CA THR A 351 1.60 -12.24 -12.87
C THR A 351 1.45 -12.50 -11.37
N GLN A 352 2.45 -12.11 -10.58
CA GLN A 352 2.37 -12.22 -9.12
C GLN A 352 1.18 -11.44 -8.56
N VAL A 353 0.94 -10.20 -9.04
CA VAL A 353 -0.20 -9.38 -8.59
C VAL A 353 -1.52 -10.02 -9.00
N GLU A 354 -1.67 -10.50 -10.23
CA GLU A 354 -2.87 -11.21 -10.71
C GLU A 354 -3.17 -12.46 -9.88
N GLU A 355 -2.14 -13.18 -9.44
CA GLU A 355 -2.28 -14.42 -8.66
C GLU A 355 -2.59 -14.18 -7.19
N THR A 356 -2.02 -13.12 -6.57
CA THR A 356 -1.98 -12.99 -5.12
C THR A 356 -2.46 -11.64 -4.58
N ALA A 357 -2.81 -10.70 -5.45
CA ALA A 357 -3.06 -9.29 -5.09
C ALA A 357 -1.87 -8.62 -4.35
N TYR A 358 -0.66 -9.18 -4.48
CA TYR A 358 0.48 -8.73 -3.70
C TYR A 358 1.72 -8.52 -4.57
N GLY A 359 2.47 -7.51 -4.24
CA GLY A 359 3.85 -7.27 -4.65
C GLY A 359 4.54 -6.50 -3.55
N HIS A 360 5.79 -6.82 -3.22
CA HIS A 360 6.49 -6.07 -2.20
C HIS A 360 6.89 -4.66 -2.69
N HIS A 361 7.19 -3.77 -1.75
CA HIS A 361 7.38 -2.34 -2.02
C HIS A 361 8.30 -2.03 -3.21
N ILE A 362 9.41 -2.75 -3.36
CA ILE A 362 10.38 -2.49 -4.45
C ILE A 362 9.83 -2.90 -5.82
N GLN A 363 9.06 -3.97 -5.92
CA GLN A 363 8.35 -4.32 -7.15
C GLN A 363 7.35 -3.21 -7.51
N ARG A 364 6.60 -2.71 -6.51
CA ARG A 364 5.65 -1.60 -6.71
C ARG A 364 6.35 -0.32 -7.15
N LEU A 365 7.43 0.08 -6.46
CA LEU A 365 8.09 1.35 -6.69
C LEU A 365 9.01 1.31 -7.91
N MET A 366 9.90 0.30 -8.00
CA MET A 366 11.02 0.32 -8.95
C MET A 366 10.78 -0.50 -10.21
N VAL A 367 9.73 -1.31 -10.25
CA VAL A 367 9.29 -1.99 -11.48
C VAL A 367 8.05 -1.30 -12.03
N LEU A 368 6.91 -1.38 -11.34
CA LEU A 368 5.62 -0.85 -11.83
C LEU A 368 5.59 0.68 -11.85
N GLY A 369 5.85 1.31 -10.71
CA GLY A 369 5.81 2.77 -10.56
C GLY A 369 6.90 3.48 -11.37
N ASN A 370 8.13 2.94 -11.39
CA ASN A 370 9.21 3.48 -12.21
C ASN A 370 8.89 3.40 -13.71
N PHE A 371 8.35 2.27 -14.19
CA PHE A 371 7.92 2.17 -15.58
C PHE A 371 6.86 3.24 -15.91
N ALA A 372 5.81 3.35 -15.09
CA ALA A 372 4.76 4.33 -15.29
C ALA A 372 5.30 5.77 -15.36
N LEU A 373 6.20 6.12 -14.43
CA LEU A 373 6.83 7.43 -14.37
C LEU A 373 7.65 7.75 -15.64
N ILE A 374 8.57 6.88 -16.02
CA ILE A 374 9.47 7.18 -17.16
C ILE A 374 8.75 7.09 -18.49
N ALA A 375 7.75 6.22 -18.62
CA ALA A 375 6.93 6.12 -19.83
C ALA A 375 5.92 7.26 -19.99
N GLY A 376 5.63 8.01 -18.91
CA GLY A 376 4.74 9.16 -18.93
C GLY A 376 3.26 8.80 -18.78
N ILE A 377 2.94 7.69 -18.11
CA ILE A 377 1.57 7.26 -17.80
C ILE A 377 0.93 8.28 -16.84
N SER A 378 -0.37 8.54 -17.02
CA SER A 378 -1.15 9.39 -16.12
C SER A 378 -1.02 8.93 -14.66
N PRO A 379 -0.62 9.83 -13.73
CA PRO A 379 -0.54 9.49 -12.32
C PRO A 379 -1.86 8.96 -11.74
N GLN A 380 -3.00 9.47 -12.24
CA GLN A 380 -4.33 9.08 -11.79
C GLN A 380 -4.68 7.66 -12.26
N GLU A 381 -4.34 7.32 -13.51
CA GLU A 381 -4.62 5.97 -14.02
C GLU A 381 -3.81 4.89 -13.31
N ILE A 382 -2.52 5.15 -13.10
CA ILE A 382 -1.68 4.17 -12.39
C ILE A 382 -2.07 4.10 -10.91
N GLU A 383 -2.48 5.20 -10.27
CA GLU A 383 -2.99 5.20 -8.89
C GLU A 383 -4.27 4.37 -8.77
N ASN A 384 -5.25 4.59 -9.64
CA ASN A 384 -6.49 3.81 -9.69
C ASN A 384 -6.23 2.31 -9.87
N TRP A 385 -5.26 1.95 -10.73
CA TRP A 385 -4.87 0.56 -10.88
C TRP A 385 -4.25 -0.01 -9.59
N PHE A 386 -3.33 0.71 -8.93
CA PHE A 386 -2.76 0.29 -7.64
C PHE A 386 -3.83 0.12 -6.58
N HIS A 387 -4.80 1.03 -6.52
CA HIS A 387 -5.90 0.95 -5.57
C HIS A 387 -6.75 -0.31 -5.79
N SER A 388 -6.96 -0.68 -7.03
CA SER A 388 -7.74 -1.86 -7.42
C SER A 388 -6.96 -3.16 -7.22
N ALA A 389 -5.68 -3.20 -7.61
CA ALA A 389 -4.90 -4.41 -7.78
C ALA A 389 -4.32 -4.99 -6.47
N PHE A 390 -4.06 -4.15 -5.48
CA PHE A 390 -3.36 -4.60 -4.27
C PHE A 390 -4.30 -4.84 -3.09
N ILE A 391 -4.06 -5.95 -2.38
CA ILE A 391 -4.88 -6.42 -1.26
C ILE A 391 -4.87 -5.47 -0.05
N ASP A 392 -3.79 -4.71 0.12
CA ASP A 392 -3.58 -3.75 1.21
C ASP A 392 -3.87 -2.31 0.81
N ALA A 393 -4.44 -2.08 -0.38
CA ALA A 393 -4.67 -0.75 -0.92
C ALA A 393 -5.89 -0.07 -0.29
N TYR A 394 -5.69 1.19 0.11
CA TYR A 394 -6.67 2.16 0.54
C TYR A 394 -6.31 3.53 -0.03
N ASP A 395 -7.26 4.44 -0.11
CA ASP A 395 -7.06 5.76 -0.72
C ASP A 395 -5.89 6.52 -0.07
N TRP A 396 -5.87 6.57 1.29
CA TRP A 396 -4.83 7.26 2.04
C TRP A 396 -3.41 6.74 1.78
N VAL A 397 -3.26 5.44 1.54
CA VAL A 397 -1.94 4.84 1.30
C VAL A 397 -1.56 4.88 -0.18
N MET A 398 -2.54 4.76 -1.10
CA MET A 398 -2.26 4.77 -2.53
C MET A 398 -1.95 6.17 -3.05
N GLN A 399 -2.72 7.18 -2.70
CA GLN A 399 -2.44 8.56 -3.13
C GLN A 399 -1.01 8.99 -2.74
N THR A 400 -0.62 8.80 -1.49
CA THR A 400 0.73 9.22 -1.04
C THR A 400 1.85 8.37 -1.64
N ASN A 401 1.69 7.04 -1.73
CA ASN A 401 2.72 6.18 -2.28
C ASN A 401 2.81 6.24 -3.82
N VAL A 402 1.69 6.40 -4.53
CA VAL A 402 1.69 6.43 -6.00
C VAL A 402 1.84 7.85 -6.51
N ILE A 403 0.89 8.76 -6.21
CA ILE A 403 0.95 10.15 -6.68
C ILE A 403 2.22 10.85 -6.16
N GLY A 404 2.48 10.76 -4.86
CA GLY A 404 3.62 11.45 -4.24
C GLY A 404 4.96 10.77 -4.47
N MET A 405 5.11 9.52 -4.02
CA MET A 405 6.40 8.83 -4.06
C MET A 405 6.71 8.26 -5.45
N GLY A 406 5.82 7.44 -6.00
CA GLY A 406 6.07 6.68 -7.24
C GLY A 406 6.13 7.58 -8.46
N GLN A 407 5.15 8.48 -8.63
CA GLN A 407 5.03 9.33 -9.79
C GLN A 407 5.65 10.73 -9.60
N PHE A 408 6.03 11.10 -8.38
CA PHE A 408 6.54 12.44 -8.08
C PHE A 408 5.58 13.54 -8.59
N ALA A 409 4.30 13.23 -8.67
CA ALA A 409 3.30 14.08 -9.28
C ALA A 409 2.96 15.32 -8.43
N ASP A 410 3.34 15.32 -7.15
CA ASP A 410 3.21 16.43 -6.21
C ASP A 410 4.37 17.45 -6.29
N GLY A 411 5.33 17.26 -7.21
CA GLY A 411 6.48 18.15 -7.40
C GLY A 411 7.46 18.18 -6.24
N GLY A 412 7.42 17.19 -5.34
CA GLY A 412 8.41 17.04 -4.27
C GLY A 412 7.91 17.37 -2.87
N VAL A 413 6.62 17.32 -2.63
CA VAL A 413 6.03 17.40 -1.27
C VAL A 413 6.48 16.18 -0.47
N LEU A 414 6.32 14.99 -1.01
CA LEU A 414 6.63 13.74 -0.33
C LEU A 414 8.05 13.24 -0.58
N ALA A 415 8.46 13.16 -1.83
CA ALA A 415 9.78 12.67 -2.23
C ALA A 415 10.72 13.82 -2.60
N SER A 416 12.00 13.71 -2.29
CA SER A 416 12.98 14.78 -2.57
C SER A 416 13.53 14.76 -4.01
N LYS A 417 13.21 13.71 -4.78
CA LYS A 417 13.52 13.53 -6.20
C LYS A 417 12.66 12.39 -6.76
N PRO A 418 12.40 12.35 -8.07
CA PRO A 418 11.72 11.21 -8.69
C PRO A 418 12.54 9.91 -8.58
N TYR A 419 11.86 8.79 -8.42
CA TYR A 419 12.44 7.45 -8.38
C TYR A 419 12.60 6.86 -9.79
N ALA A 420 13.07 7.68 -10.73
CA ALA A 420 13.36 7.26 -12.09
C ALA A 420 14.66 6.45 -12.17
N ALA A 421 14.62 5.29 -12.79
CA ALA A 421 15.75 4.40 -12.98
C ALA A 421 15.68 3.66 -14.33
N SER A 422 16.84 3.41 -14.93
CA SER A 422 16.98 2.54 -16.11
C SER A 422 16.99 1.07 -15.71
N ALA A 423 17.07 0.16 -16.70
CA ALA A 423 17.20 -1.28 -16.50
C ALA A 423 18.35 -1.70 -15.58
N ASN A 424 19.37 -0.85 -15.38
CA ASN A 424 20.48 -1.12 -14.48
C ASN A 424 20.07 -1.39 -13.03
N TYR A 425 19.05 -0.69 -12.53
CA TYR A 425 18.55 -0.93 -11.18
C TYR A 425 17.92 -2.32 -11.08
N ILE A 426 17.01 -2.64 -12.00
CA ILE A 426 16.31 -3.94 -12.04
C ILE A 426 17.33 -5.07 -12.19
N ASN A 427 18.29 -4.94 -13.11
CA ASN A 427 19.35 -5.94 -13.30
C ASN A 427 20.24 -6.15 -12.07
N LYS A 428 20.48 -5.08 -11.30
CA LYS A 428 21.28 -5.17 -10.06
C LYS A 428 20.53 -5.86 -8.94
N MET A 429 19.22 -5.58 -8.82
CA MET A 429 18.41 -5.99 -7.68
C MET A 429 17.54 -7.22 -7.95
N SER A 430 17.62 -7.79 -9.16
CA SER A 430 16.85 -8.98 -9.54
C SER A 430 17.60 -9.87 -10.51
N ASP A 431 17.04 -11.07 -10.76
CA ASP A 431 17.44 -12.00 -11.83
C ASP A 431 16.60 -11.83 -13.11
N TYR A 432 15.61 -10.94 -13.13
CA TYR A 432 14.63 -10.78 -14.22
C TYR A 432 15.25 -10.51 -15.59
N CYS A 433 16.34 -9.71 -15.63
CA CYS A 433 16.97 -9.36 -16.90
C CYS A 433 17.72 -10.51 -17.57
N GLY A 434 18.01 -11.61 -16.83
CA GLY A 434 18.74 -12.77 -17.36
C GLY A 434 17.99 -13.49 -18.47
N ASN A 435 16.66 -13.59 -18.36
CA ASN A 435 15.79 -14.30 -19.28
C ASN A 435 14.84 -13.34 -20.04
N CYS A 436 15.18 -12.05 -20.13
CA CYS A 436 14.34 -11.05 -20.79
C CYS A 436 14.54 -11.06 -22.32
N HIS A 437 13.47 -10.82 -23.08
CA HIS A 437 13.54 -10.57 -24.52
C HIS A 437 14.44 -9.39 -24.87
N TYR A 438 14.41 -8.32 -24.06
CA TYR A 438 15.17 -7.11 -24.29
C TYR A 438 16.59 -7.16 -23.68
N ASN A 439 17.53 -6.47 -24.31
CA ASN A 439 18.89 -6.33 -23.79
C ASN A 439 18.93 -5.15 -22.79
N LYS A 440 19.26 -5.45 -21.55
CA LYS A 440 19.37 -4.50 -20.45
C LYS A 440 20.41 -3.38 -20.63
N SER A 441 21.35 -3.56 -21.58
CA SER A 441 22.43 -2.59 -21.83
C SER A 441 22.10 -1.64 -22.98
N ASP A 442 21.20 -2.03 -23.89
CA ASP A 442 20.93 -1.29 -25.11
C ASP A 442 19.90 -0.16 -24.84
N ARG A 443 20.17 1.00 -25.43
CA ARG A 443 19.30 2.18 -25.39
C ARG A 443 18.57 2.39 -26.71
N THR A 444 19.13 1.83 -27.80
CA THR A 444 18.62 1.93 -29.17
C THR A 444 18.67 0.57 -29.85
N GLY A 445 18.01 0.41 -31.00
CA GLY A 445 17.92 -0.82 -31.75
C GLY A 445 16.73 -1.70 -31.34
N ASP A 446 16.52 -2.83 -32.07
CA ASP A 446 15.32 -3.66 -31.95
C ASP A 446 15.16 -4.38 -30.60
N ARG A 447 16.26 -4.61 -29.90
CA ARG A 447 16.28 -5.27 -28.59
C ARG A 447 16.53 -4.30 -27.44
N ALA A 448 16.46 -2.99 -27.69
CA ALA A 448 16.64 -2.00 -26.64
C ALA A 448 15.60 -2.17 -25.53
N CYS A 449 16.06 -2.16 -24.28
CA CYS A 449 15.15 -2.27 -23.13
C CYS A 449 14.28 -1.02 -23.00
N PRO A 450 12.94 -1.17 -22.92
CA PRO A 450 12.03 -0.03 -22.75
C PRO A 450 12.36 0.83 -21.53
N PHE A 451 12.80 0.25 -20.43
CA PHE A 451 13.28 1.02 -19.27
C PHE A 451 14.46 1.93 -19.60
N ASN A 452 15.31 1.57 -20.59
CA ASN A 452 16.44 2.40 -20.95
C ASN A 452 16.03 3.57 -21.84
N PHE A 453 15.32 3.30 -22.95
CA PHE A 453 14.96 4.41 -23.83
C PHE A 453 13.93 5.35 -23.18
N PHE A 454 12.96 4.88 -22.42
CA PHE A 454 12.05 5.74 -21.67
C PHE A 454 12.75 6.54 -20.56
N TYR A 455 13.73 5.96 -19.86
CA TYR A 455 14.49 6.68 -18.84
C TYR A 455 15.25 7.87 -19.43
N TRP A 456 15.95 7.68 -20.55
CA TRP A 456 16.71 8.77 -21.18
C TRP A 456 15.80 9.80 -21.84
N ASP A 457 14.70 9.37 -22.47
CA ASP A 457 13.66 10.25 -23.01
C ASP A 457 12.99 11.07 -21.90
N PHE A 458 12.65 10.47 -20.75
CA PHE A 458 12.13 11.17 -19.58
C PHE A 458 13.08 12.25 -19.07
N LEU A 459 14.34 11.94 -18.88
CA LEU A 459 15.34 12.90 -18.42
C LEU A 459 15.51 14.06 -19.40
N HIS A 460 15.40 13.79 -20.69
CA HIS A 460 15.50 14.81 -21.74
C HIS A 460 14.24 15.68 -21.78
N ARG A 461 13.06 15.08 -21.86
CA ARG A 461 11.77 15.81 -21.89
C ARG A 461 11.59 16.74 -20.70
N HIS A 462 12.02 16.31 -19.53
CA HIS A 462 11.83 17.03 -18.27
C HIS A 462 13.10 17.71 -17.75
N HIS A 463 14.11 17.92 -18.60
CA HIS A 463 15.42 18.45 -18.21
C HIS A 463 15.32 19.74 -17.36
N GLU A 464 14.56 20.74 -17.81
CA GLU A 464 14.45 22.02 -17.11
C GLU A 464 13.72 21.89 -15.76
N ARG A 465 12.66 21.07 -15.68
CA ARG A 465 11.98 20.81 -14.41
C ARG A 465 12.89 20.07 -13.43
N LEU A 466 13.58 19.02 -13.90
CA LEU A 466 14.47 18.21 -13.07
C LEU A 466 15.71 18.99 -12.59
N LYS A 467 16.21 19.93 -13.38
CA LYS A 467 17.34 20.81 -13.02
C LYS A 467 17.02 21.66 -11.77
N SER A 468 15.77 22.09 -11.61
CA SER A 468 15.34 22.86 -10.44
C SER A 468 15.44 22.09 -9.12
N LEU A 469 15.47 20.74 -9.16
CA LEU A 469 15.51 19.87 -7.98
C LEU A 469 16.92 19.73 -7.36
N GLY A 470 17.97 20.27 -7.96
CA GLY A 470 19.35 20.20 -7.46
C GLY A 470 19.93 18.79 -7.32
N ARG A 471 19.20 17.86 -6.68
CA ARG A 471 19.61 16.45 -6.51
C ARG A 471 19.72 15.66 -7.81
N MET A 472 19.12 16.15 -8.90
CA MET A 472 19.16 15.54 -10.22
C MET A 472 20.35 15.98 -11.07
N ASN A 473 21.11 17.01 -10.67
CA ASN A 473 22.18 17.60 -11.49
C ASN A 473 23.25 16.59 -11.93
N LEU A 474 23.64 15.66 -11.05
CA LEU A 474 24.62 14.62 -11.42
C LEU A 474 24.06 13.68 -12.50
N VAL A 475 22.79 13.27 -12.37
CA VAL A 475 22.13 12.40 -13.35
C VAL A 475 21.97 13.13 -14.69
N LEU A 476 21.52 14.39 -14.66
CA LEU A 476 21.34 15.21 -15.85
C LEU A 476 22.68 15.49 -16.59
N SER A 477 23.80 15.55 -15.87
CA SER A 477 25.11 15.69 -16.51
C SER A 477 25.45 14.55 -17.46
N HIS A 478 24.87 13.37 -17.27
CA HIS A 478 25.09 12.22 -18.15
C HIS A 478 24.41 12.41 -19.53
N LEU A 479 23.35 13.22 -19.63
CA LEU A 479 22.70 13.53 -20.90
C LEU A 479 23.71 14.13 -21.91
N LYS A 480 24.70 14.91 -21.46
CA LYS A 480 25.75 15.49 -22.30
C LYS A 480 26.64 14.45 -23.01
N ARG A 481 26.58 13.18 -22.60
CA ARG A 481 27.35 12.08 -23.20
C ARG A 481 26.60 11.35 -24.31
N ILE A 482 25.35 11.71 -24.54
CA ILE A 482 24.48 11.13 -25.57
C ILE A 482 24.51 12.09 -26.78
N SER A 483 24.77 11.58 -27.97
CA SER A 483 24.75 12.38 -29.18
C SER A 483 23.33 12.75 -29.61
N GLU A 484 23.17 13.81 -30.39
CA GLU A 484 21.83 14.21 -30.91
C GLU A 484 21.19 13.10 -31.75
N ASN A 485 21.97 12.36 -32.55
CA ASN A 485 21.47 11.24 -33.34
C ASN A 485 20.93 10.12 -32.42
N GLU A 486 21.66 9.75 -31.38
CA GLU A 486 21.22 8.72 -30.42
C GLU A 486 19.95 9.18 -29.66
N PHE A 487 19.83 10.47 -29.33
CA PHE A 487 18.60 11.01 -28.76
C PHE A 487 17.43 10.94 -29.75
N GLY A 488 17.69 11.23 -31.01
CA GLY A 488 16.67 11.07 -32.07
C GLY A 488 16.13 9.64 -32.15
N GLU A 489 17.02 8.65 -32.08
CA GLU A 489 16.66 7.22 -32.04
C GLU A 489 15.88 6.85 -30.77
N ILE A 490 16.34 7.25 -29.59
CA ILE A 490 15.69 7.02 -28.29
C ILE A 490 14.25 7.56 -28.32
N SER A 491 14.05 8.83 -28.69
CA SER A 491 12.74 9.44 -28.73
C SER A 491 11.84 8.83 -29.80
N SER A 492 12.41 8.35 -30.92
CA SER A 492 11.67 7.62 -31.95
C SER A 492 11.17 6.27 -31.43
N LEU A 493 12.02 5.52 -30.68
CA LEU A 493 11.62 4.27 -30.06
C LEU A 493 10.50 4.46 -29.03
N ALA A 494 10.59 5.49 -28.19
CA ALA A 494 9.56 5.80 -27.21
C ALA A 494 8.21 6.10 -27.89
N ARG A 495 8.20 6.91 -28.95
CA ARG A 495 6.99 7.20 -29.74
C ARG A 495 6.45 5.97 -30.46
N LYS A 496 7.33 5.16 -31.09
CA LYS A 496 6.92 3.91 -31.78
C LYS A 496 6.32 2.91 -30.80
N TRP A 497 6.89 2.79 -29.62
CA TRP A 497 6.37 1.90 -28.58
C TRP A 497 4.93 2.27 -28.20
N TRP A 498 4.66 3.56 -27.91
CA TRP A 498 3.30 4.03 -27.59
C TRP A 498 2.33 3.85 -28.75
N LYS A 499 2.76 4.08 -29.98
CA LYS A 499 1.91 3.85 -31.16
C LYS A 499 1.50 2.37 -31.27
N ASN A 500 2.41 1.45 -30.94
CA ASN A 500 2.09 0.01 -30.98
C ASN A 500 1.10 -0.40 -29.87
N GLN A 501 1.14 0.25 -28.69
CA GLN A 501 0.17 0.00 -27.61
C GLN A 501 -1.25 0.50 -27.93
N GLN A 502 -1.41 1.44 -28.85
CA GLN A 502 -2.73 1.97 -29.24
C GLN A 502 -3.39 1.17 -30.38
N ILE A 503 -2.68 0.26 -31.00
CA ILE A 503 -3.16 -0.54 -32.17
C ILE A 503 -3.53 -1.98 -31.72
N SER A 504 -3.06 -2.41 -30.57
CA SER A 504 -3.36 -3.72 -29.96
C SER A 504 -4.64 -3.66 -29.14
#